data_137c15f06c7028872be59ae0007578e2
#
_entry.id   137c15f06c7028872be59ae0007578e2
#
_cell.length_a   1.000
_cell.length_b   1.000
_cell.length_c   1.000
_cell.angle_alpha   90.00
_cell.angle_beta   90.00
_cell.angle_gamma   90.00
#
_symmetry.space_group_name_H-M   'P 1'
#
loop_
_entity.id
_entity.type
_entity.pdbx_description
1 polymer ?
#
loop_
_entity_poly.entity_id
_entity_poly.type
_entity_poly.pdbx_seq_one_letter_code
_entity_poly.pdbx_strand_id
1 'polypeptide(L)'
;RKGEFSLSLPAGEYRLKVLSLGYIPYSDKVTITAGATTEQNIALKEDVVGIDEIVITATKTKENRKDAPVLVSVTSQKELTIVKAHSLIDALVFQPGLRTEVNCQNCGTTQVRINGMEGSYSQILIDSRPIFGSLNGVYGLDQIPANMIERIEVIRGGGSALFGSNAIAGTINVITKDPIKNEAQAGIVSNLIGGKSADIISSFNGSIVSDNYMRGISFHALNRNRQSYDANGDDFTEITRLQNLNAGAKLFNHFTDRHKLTAELNMSDEDRRGGNKLDLPEHLADIAESIRTKVIGGNANYDY
;
A
#
# COMPACT_ATOMS: atom_id res chain seq x y z
N ARG A 1 -6.37 14.45 -26.04
CA ARG A 1 -4.97 14.38 -26.53
C ARG A 1 -4.92 13.27 -27.55
N LYS A 2 -4.25 13.46 -28.70
CA LYS A 2 -4.25 12.49 -29.82
C LYS A 2 -3.32 11.27 -29.62
N GLY A 3 -2.66 11.13 -28.45
CA GLY A 3 -1.75 10.01 -28.18
C GLY A 3 -0.38 10.11 -28.85
N GLU A 4 -0.03 11.28 -29.37
CA GLU A 4 1.26 11.52 -30.01
C GLU A 4 2.35 11.75 -28.96
N PHE A 5 3.53 11.16 -29.18
CA PHE A 5 4.73 11.36 -28.37
C PHE A 5 5.95 11.61 -29.26
N SER A 6 6.95 12.30 -28.75
CA SER A 6 8.23 12.51 -29.41
C SER A 6 9.34 12.46 -28.35
N LEU A 7 10.38 11.69 -28.63
CA LEU A 7 11.56 11.55 -27.77
C LEU A 7 12.81 11.80 -28.60
N SER A 8 13.74 12.58 -28.08
CA SER A 8 15.05 12.78 -28.72
C SER A 8 16.10 11.99 -27.93
N LEU A 9 16.67 10.98 -28.57
CA LEU A 9 17.62 10.05 -27.95
C LEU A 9 18.87 9.93 -28.83
N PRO A 10 20.07 9.71 -28.24
CA PRO A 10 21.27 9.32 -28.99
C PRO A 10 21.05 8.02 -29.77
N ALA A 11 21.90 7.76 -30.76
CA ALA A 11 21.88 6.47 -31.47
C ALA A 11 22.16 5.33 -30.49
N GLY A 12 21.37 4.26 -30.56
CA GLY A 12 21.48 3.11 -29.68
C GLY A 12 20.26 2.21 -29.67
N GLU A 13 20.34 1.11 -28.96
CA GLU A 13 19.20 0.22 -28.69
C GLU A 13 18.52 0.62 -27.39
N TYR A 14 17.21 0.77 -27.43
CA TYR A 14 16.38 1.18 -26.30
C TYR A 14 15.22 0.21 -26.12
N ARG A 15 14.74 0.10 -24.89
CA ARG A 15 13.47 -0.57 -24.61
C ARG A 15 12.37 0.47 -24.41
N LEU A 16 11.45 0.56 -25.37
CA LEU A 16 10.27 1.42 -25.25
C LEU A 16 9.23 0.72 -24.39
N LYS A 17 8.82 1.36 -23.30
CA LYS A 17 7.73 0.90 -22.45
C LYS A 17 6.62 1.93 -22.45
N VAL A 18 5.40 1.50 -22.77
CA VAL A 18 4.22 2.37 -22.76
C VAL A 18 3.26 1.86 -21.70
N LEU A 19 2.89 2.76 -20.79
CA LEU A 19 1.98 2.50 -19.69
C LEU A 19 0.79 3.45 -19.81
N SER A 20 -0.41 2.92 -19.78
CA SER A 20 -1.65 3.69 -19.75
C SER A 20 -2.67 2.99 -18.87
N LEU A 21 -3.41 3.77 -18.10
CA LEU A 21 -4.43 3.25 -17.21
C LEU A 21 -5.55 2.56 -18.02
N GLY A 22 -5.88 1.32 -17.65
CA GLY A 22 -6.89 0.51 -18.35
C GLY A 22 -6.39 -0.17 -19.63
N TYR A 23 -5.07 -0.21 -19.84
CA TYR A 23 -4.45 -0.90 -20.95
C TYR A 23 -3.33 -1.83 -20.48
N ILE A 24 -3.13 -2.93 -21.18
CA ILE A 24 -2.02 -3.85 -20.95
C ILE A 24 -0.71 -3.13 -21.24
N PRO A 25 0.30 -3.17 -20.35
CA PRO A 25 1.60 -2.54 -20.57
C PRO A 25 2.25 -3.07 -21.87
N TYR A 26 2.64 -2.14 -22.74
CA TYR A 26 3.39 -2.48 -23.95
C TYR A 26 4.89 -2.31 -23.68
N SER A 27 5.72 -3.24 -24.16
CA SER A 27 7.18 -3.13 -24.10
C SER A 27 7.81 -3.76 -25.34
N ASP A 28 8.67 -2.99 -26.02
CA ASP A 28 9.38 -3.47 -27.21
C ASP A 28 10.78 -2.85 -27.30
N LYS A 29 11.67 -3.49 -28.06
CA LYS A 29 13.01 -2.96 -28.38
C LYS A 29 12.92 -2.04 -29.58
N VAL A 30 13.54 -0.88 -29.47
CA VAL A 30 13.60 0.12 -30.55
C VAL A 30 15.07 0.51 -30.77
N THR A 31 15.50 0.49 -32.00
CA THR A 31 16.84 0.93 -32.38
C THR A 31 16.76 2.34 -32.98
N ILE A 32 17.50 3.28 -32.38
CA ILE A 32 17.62 4.65 -32.85
C ILE A 32 18.90 4.82 -33.64
N THR A 33 18.77 5.32 -34.87
CA THR A 33 19.90 5.59 -35.78
C THR A 33 20.21 7.10 -35.76
N ALA A 34 21.50 7.44 -35.75
CA ALA A 34 21.92 8.85 -35.74
C ALA A 34 21.35 9.63 -36.96
N GLY A 35 20.74 10.77 -36.69
CA GLY A 35 20.20 11.66 -37.73
C GLY A 35 18.90 11.17 -38.40
N ALA A 36 18.32 10.05 -37.93
CA ALA A 36 17.06 9.51 -38.46
C ALA A 36 15.93 9.63 -37.46
N THR A 37 14.70 9.74 -37.95
CA THR A 37 13.48 9.64 -37.15
C THR A 37 12.93 8.22 -37.27
N THR A 38 12.75 7.55 -36.11
CA THR A 38 12.10 6.25 -36.04
C THR A 38 10.64 6.48 -35.62
N GLU A 39 9.70 6.13 -36.46
CA GLU A 39 8.28 6.18 -36.15
C GLU A 39 7.81 4.85 -35.57
N GLN A 40 7.07 4.93 -34.46
CA GLN A 40 6.53 3.75 -33.77
C GLN A 40 5.04 3.96 -33.51
N ASN A 41 4.21 3.21 -34.20
CA ASN A 41 2.76 3.20 -34.01
C ASN A 41 2.40 2.04 -33.06
N ILE A 42 1.87 2.38 -31.89
CA ILE A 42 1.60 1.43 -30.83
C ILE A 42 0.10 1.36 -30.58
N ALA A 43 -0.50 0.21 -30.83
CA ALA A 43 -1.87 -0.08 -30.46
C ALA A 43 -1.88 -0.74 -29.09
N LEU A 44 -2.30 -0.03 -28.06
CA LEU A 44 -2.49 -0.60 -26.73
C LEU A 44 -3.76 -1.46 -26.70
N LYS A 45 -3.69 -2.63 -26.07
CA LYS A 45 -4.85 -3.48 -25.83
C LYS A 45 -5.51 -3.06 -24.52
N GLU A 46 -6.83 -2.89 -24.53
CA GLU A 46 -7.59 -2.61 -23.32
C GLU A 46 -7.51 -3.78 -22.34
N ASP A 47 -7.21 -3.49 -21.09
CA ASP A 47 -7.28 -4.43 -19.98
C ASP A 47 -8.67 -4.33 -19.33
N VAL A 48 -9.67 -4.88 -19.99
CA VAL A 48 -11.08 -4.73 -19.62
C VAL A 48 -11.43 -5.41 -18.30
N VAL A 49 -10.63 -6.40 -17.87
CA VAL A 49 -10.96 -7.25 -16.70
C VAL A 49 -9.79 -7.43 -15.73
N GLY A 50 -8.62 -6.84 -15.98
CA GLY A 50 -7.41 -7.11 -15.17
C GLY A 50 -6.96 -8.57 -15.21
N ILE A 51 -7.32 -9.32 -16.25
CA ILE A 51 -7.03 -10.77 -16.36
C ILE A 51 -5.55 -11.01 -16.62
N ASP A 52 -4.90 -10.11 -17.36
CA ASP A 52 -3.45 -10.17 -17.61
C ASP A 52 -2.63 -9.43 -16.54
N GLU A 53 -3.25 -9.13 -15.40
CA GLU A 53 -2.60 -8.52 -14.26
C GLU A 53 -1.57 -9.47 -13.66
N ILE A 54 -0.36 -8.93 -13.41
CA ILE A 54 0.71 -9.71 -12.80
C ILE A 54 0.49 -9.77 -11.30
N VAL A 55 0.43 -10.96 -10.75
CA VAL A 55 0.35 -11.22 -9.31
C VAL A 55 1.61 -11.92 -8.82
N ILE A 56 1.91 -11.76 -7.54
CA ILE A 56 3.11 -12.34 -6.91
C ILE A 56 2.72 -13.29 -5.77
N THR A 57 1.58 -13.05 -5.15
CA THR A 57 1.19 -13.74 -3.90
C THR A 57 0.93 -15.23 -4.09
N ALA A 58 0.50 -15.66 -5.28
CA ALA A 58 0.16 -17.05 -5.50
C ALA A 58 1.35 -18.01 -5.37
N THR A 59 2.52 -17.63 -5.88
CA THR A 59 3.72 -18.49 -5.96
C THR A 59 5.00 -17.81 -5.45
N LYS A 60 4.93 -16.57 -4.95
CA LYS A 60 6.07 -15.68 -4.66
C LYS A 60 6.89 -15.28 -5.88
N THR A 61 6.41 -15.60 -7.08
CA THR A 61 7.00 -15.21 -8.35
C THR A 61 6.01 -14.42 -9.18
N LYS A 62 6.51 -13.57 -10.09
CA LYS A 62 5.66 -12.79 -10.98
C LYS A 62 5.02 -13.71 -12.02
N GLU A 63 3.70 -13.82 -12.01
CA GLU A 63 2.93 -14.59 -12.97
C GLU A 63 1.64 -13.85 -13.35
N ASN A 64 1.03 -14.24 -14.47
CA ASN A 64 -0.27 -13.71 -14.83
C ASN A 64 -1.33 -14.26 -13.87
N ARG A 65 -2.24 -13.40 -13.41
CA ARG A 65 -3.33 -13.75 -12.51
C ARG A 65 -4.17 -14.95 -13.00
N LYS A 66 -4.36 -15.08 -14.32
CA LYS A 66 -5.11 -16.17 -14.92
C LYS A 66 -4.40 -17.53 -14.82
N ASP A 67 -3.07 -17.52 -14.74
CA ASP A 67 -2.22 -18.72 -14.69
C ASP A 67 -1.90 -19.10 -13.22
N ALA A 68 -2.29 -18.26 -12.25
CA ALA A 68 -2.06 -18.49 -10.85
C ALA A 68 -2.80 -19.74 -10.34
N PRO A 69 -2.14 -20.61 -9.55
CA PRO A 69 -2.72 -21.86 -9.07
C PRO A 69 -3.85 -21.65 -8.05
N VAL A 70 -3.98 -20.44 -7.52
CA VAL A 70 -5.02 -20.03 -6.56
C VAL A 70 -5.67 -18.75 -7.01
N LEU A 71 -6.94 -18.55 -6.61
CA LEU A 71 -7.66 -17.32 -6.92
C LEU A 71 -7.09 -16.15 -6.13
N VAL A 72 -6.49 -15.19 -6.84
CA VAL A 72 -6.00 -13.93 -6.29
C VAL A 72 -6.99 -12.82 -6.61
N SER A 73 -7.53 -12.18 -5.58
CA SER A 73 -8.29 -10.94 -5.72
C SER A 73 -7.31 -9.77 -5.67
N VAL A 74 -7.43 -8.83 -6.60
CA VAL A 74 -6.54 -7.68 -6.68
C VAL A 74 -7.36 -6.41 -6.50
N THR A 75 -6.88 -5.50 -5.67
CA THR A 75 -7.35 -4.11 -5.56
C THR A 75 -6.30 -3.21 -6.17
N SER A 76 -6.63 -2.59 -7.26
CA SER A 76 -5.75 -1.68 -8.00
C SER A 76 -5.67 -0.30 -7.33
N GLN A 77 -4.65 0.47 -7.68
CA GLN A 77 -4.52 1.87 -7.24
C GLN A 77 -5.72 2.74 -7.65
N LYS A 78 -6.36 2.44 -8.79
CA LYS A 78 -7.57 3.14 -9.23
C LYS A 78 -8.71 2.95 -8.25
N GLU A 79 -8.91 1.72 -7.78
CA GLU A 79 -9.93 1.41 -6.78
C GLU A 79 -9.62 2.08 -5.43
N LEU A 80 -8.35 2.06 -4.99
CA LEU A 80 -7.91 2.78 -3.79
C LEU A 80 -8.24 4.28 -3.87
N THR A 81 -8.05 4.87 -5.04
CA THR A 81 -8.36 6.30 -5.28
C THR A 81 -9.87 6.56 -5.27
N ILE A 82 -10.68 5.67 -5.86
CA ILE A 82 -12.13 5.79 -5.91
C ILE A 82 -12.74 5.75 -4.50
N VAL A 83 -12.26 4.82 -3.65
CA VAL A 83 -12.73 4.69 -2.27
C VAL A 83 -12.08 5.70 -1.33
N LYS A 84 -11.16 6.55 -1.83
CA LYS A 84 -10.41 7.54 -1.04
C LYS A 84 -9.73 6.92 0.18
N ALA A 85 -9.15 5.74 0.01
CA ALA A 85 -8.44 5.06 1.07
C ALA A 85 -7.22 5.88 1.55
N HIS A 86 -7.07 6.04 2.85
CA HIS A 86 -5.92 6.68 3.49
C HIS A 86 -4.96 5.66 4.09
N SER A 87 -5.50 4.51 4.48
CA SER A 87 -4.77 3.39 5.05
C SER A 87 -5.16 2.07 4.38
N LEU A 88 -4.41 1.00 4.70
CA LEU A 88 -4.75 -0.35 4.25
C LEU A 88 -6.15 -0.76 4.68
N ILE A 89 -6.56 -0.45 5.90
CA ILE A 89 -7.89 -0.78 6.43
C ILE A 89 -8.99 -0.18 5.55
N ASP A 90 -8.88 1.09 5.19
CA ASP A 90 -9.87 1.76 4.34
C ASP A 90 -9.98 1.07 2.96
N ALA A 91 -8.85 0.61 2.45
CA ALA A 91 -8.76 -0.09 1.17
C ALA A 91 -9.46 -1.46 1.19
N LEU A 92 -9.46 -2.14 2.35
CA LEU A 92 -9.98 -3.50 2.48
C LEU A 92 -11.49 -3.56 2.74
N VAL A 93 -12.13 -2.46 3.14
CA VAL A 93 -13.57 -2.40 3.47
C VAL A 93 -14.47 -2.91 2.33
N PHE A 94 -14.07 -2.64 1.08
CA PHE A 94 -14.87 -2.99 -0.10
C PHE A 94 -14.46 -4.31 -0.76
N GLN A 95 -13.52 -5.04 -0.17
CA GLN A 95 -13.06 -6.32 -0.73
C GLN A 95 -14.04 -7.45 -0.41
N PRO A 96 -14.57 -8.16 -1.42
CA PRO A 96 -15.46 -9.29 -1.20
C PRO A 96 -14.80 -10.39 -0.34
N GLY A 97 -15.52 -10.86 0.68
CA GLY A 97 -15.06 -11.91 1.60
C GLY A 97 -14.13 -11.41 2.72
N LEU A 98 -13.84 -10.10 2.75
CA LEU A 98 -13.16 -9.44 3.86
C LEU A 98 -14.17 -8.59 4.65
N ARG A 99 -13.95 -8.55 5.97
CA ARG A 99 -14.68 -7.67 6.86
C ARG A 99 -13.71 -6.99 7.79
N THR A 100 -13.71 -5.67 7.77
CA THR A 100 -13.03 -4.86 8.76
C THR A 100 -13.97 -4.58 9.92
N GLU A 101 -13.49 -4.74 11.14
CA GLU A 101 -14.29 -4.45 12.33
C GLU A 101 -13.42 -3.86 13.44
N VAL A 102 -14.02 -3.00 14.23
CA VAL A 102 -13.41 -2.45 15.45
C VAL A 102 -13.82 -3.34 16.63
N ASN A 103 -12.87 -4.04 17.22
CA ASN A 103 -13.13 -4.98 18.30
C ASN A 103 -13.16 -4.33 19.68
N CYS A 104 -12.58 -3.17 19.81
CA CYS A 104 -12.49 -2.45 21.06
C CYS A 104 -12.65 -0.96 20.78
N GLN A 105 -13.70 -0.34 21.30
CA GLN A 105 -13.94 1.09 21.12
C GLN A 105 -12.86 1.92 21.81
N ASN A 106 -12.53 1.59 23.05
CA ASN A 106 -11.56 2.35 23.83
C ASN A 106 -10.12 2.27 23.29
N CYS A 107 -9.74 1.16 22.63
CA CYS A 107 -8.42 1.03 22.00
C CYS A 107 -8.44 1.38 20.52
N GLY A 108 -9.61 1.44 19.90
CA GLY A 108 -9.78 1.71 18.47
C GLY A 108 -9.08 0.67 17.58
N THR A 109 -8.98 -0.57 18.07
CA THR A 109 -8.33 -1.67 17.37
C THR A 109 -9.18 -2.12 16.22
N THR A 110 -8.59 -2.14 15.03
CA THR A 110 -9.26 -2.62 13.82
C THR A 110 -8.61 -3.92 13.35
N GLN A 111 -9.41 -4.95 13.12
CA GLN A 111 -8.96 -6.19 12.53
C GLN A 111 -9.63 -6.48 11.20
N VAL A 112 -9.01 -7.35 10.40
CA VAL A 112 -9.58 -7.86 9.15
C VAL A 112 -9.89 -9.32 9.31
N ARG A 113 -11.17 -9.68 9.12
CA ARG A 113 -11.61 -11.07 9.04
C ARG A 113 -11.67 -11.50 7.57
N ILE A 114 -11.13 -12.66 7.27
CA ILE A 114 -11.24 -13.30 5.97
C ILE A 114 -12.21 -14.49 6.10
N ASN A 115 -13.28 -14.49 5.31
CA ASN A 115 -14.32 -15.53 5.36
C ASN A 115 -14.89 -15.77 6.78
N GLY A 116 -14.96 -14.73 7.60
CA GLY A 116 -15.48 -14.80 8.97
C GLY A 116 -14.48 -15.27 10.03
N MET A 117 -13.27 -15.71 9.66
CA MET A 117 -12.21 -16.10 10.59
C MET A 117 -11.52 -14.86 11.17
N GLU A 118 -11.09 -14.94 12.42
CA GLU A 118 -10.45 -13.81 13.11
C GLU A 118 -9.15 -13.35 12.45
N GLY A 119 -8.81 -12.07 12.68
CA GLY A 119 -7.63 -11.44 12.10
C GLY A 119 -6.31 -12.13 12.40
N SER A 120 -6.21 -12.82 13.55
CA SER A 120 -5.05 -13.63 13.94
C SER A 120 -4.75 -14.80 12.98
N TYR A 121 -5.74 -15.22 12.21
CA TYR A 121 -5.62 -16.27 11.19
C TYR A 121 -5.34 -15.72 9.78
N SER A 122 -5.19 -14.42 9.66
CA SER A 122 -4.92 -13.73 8.41
C SER A 122 -3.49 -13.23 8.36
N GLN A 123 -2.72 -13.68 7.37
CA GLN A 123 -1.34 -13.22 7.20
C GLN A 123 -1.31 -11.93 6.39
N ILE A 124 -0.74 -10.88 6.98
CA ILE A 124 -0.50 -9.60 6.29
C ILE A 124 0.96 -9.54 5.87
N LEU A 125 1.18 -9.16 4.61
CA LEU A 125 2.49 -9.04 4.00
C LEU A 125 2.67 -7.65 3.38
N ILE A 126 3.91 -7.17 3.35
CA ILE A 126 4.36 -6.07 2.51
C ILE A 126 5.44 -6.63 1.58
N ASP A 127 5.26 -6.48 0.28
CA ASP A 127 6.14 -7.03 -0.77
C ASP A 127 6.53 -8.50 -0.48
N SER A 128 5.51 -9.33 -0.19
CA SER A 128 5.61 -10.77 0.12
C SER A 128 6.35 -11.13 1.42
N ARG A 129 6.55 -10.17 2.32
CA ARG A 129 7.20 -10.36 3.63
C ARG A 129 6.23 -10.09 4.76
N PRO A 130 6.20 -10.96 5.78
CA PRO A 130 5.33 -10.75 6.94
C PRO A 130 5.61 -9.43 7.64
N ILE A 131 4.55 -8.71 7.99
CA ILE A 131 4.65 -7.56 8.89
C ILE A 131 4.95 -8.09 10.29
N PHE A 132 5.92 -7.50 10.94
CA PHE A 132 6.50 -8.01 12.19
C PHE A 132 5.51 -7.98 13.36
N GLY A 133 5.46 -9.13 14.07
CA GLY A 133 4.90 -9.27 15.41
C GLY A 133 3.38 -9.43 15.45
N SER A 134 2.90 -10.21 16.43
CA SER A 134 1.47 -10.45 16.67
C SER A 134 0.70 -9.16 17.01
N LEU A 135 1.33 -8.20 17.67
CA LEU A 135 0.74 -6.90 17.98
C LEU A 135 0.53 -6.04 16.73
N ASN A 136 1.46 -6.05 15.78
CA ASN A 136 1.31 -5.27 14.54
C ASN A 136 0.23 -5.82 13.61
N GLY A 137 -0.06 -7.12 13.67
CA GLY A 137 -1.19 -7.71 12.94
C GLY A 137 -2.54 -7.26 13.47
N VAL A 138 -2.61 -6.79 14.70
CA VAL A 138 -3.83 -6.30 15.34
C VAL A 138 -3.92 -4.78 15.29
N TYR A 139 -2.83 -4.05 15.52
CA TYR A 139 -2.81 -2.60 15.62
C TYR A 139 -2.17 -1.89 14.43
N GLY A 140 -1.48 -2.61 13.56
CA GLY A 140 -0.62 -2.03 12.53
C GLY A 140 -1.30 -1.75 11.19
N LEU A 141 -2.53 -2.19 10.97
CA LEU A 141 -3.16 -2.07 9.64
C LEU A 141 -3.52 -0.63 9.28
N ASP A 142 -3.89 0.18 10.27
CA ASP A 142 -4.11 1.62 10.11
C ASP A 142 -2.81 2.40 9.83
N GLN A 143 -1.67 1.79 10.18
CA GLN A 143 -0.35 2.41 10.03
C GLN A 143 0.23 2.26 8.62
N ILE A 144 -0.37 1.42 7.76
CA ILE A 144 0.07 1.23 6.39
C ILE A 144 -0.63 2.26 5.50
N PRO A 145 0.09 3.29 5.04
CA PRO A 145 -0.53 4.38 4.30
C PRO A 145 -0.86 3.96 2.86
N ALA A 146 -2.08 4.26 2.41
CA ALA A 146 -2.53 3.89 1.06
C ALA A 146 -1.72 4.55 -0.07
N ASN A 147 -1.06 5.68 0.20
CA ASN A 147 -0.25 6.38 -0.79
C ASN A 147 1.03 5.63 -1.19
N MET A 148 1.52 4.70 -0.35
CA MET A 148 2.64 3.81 -0.71
C MET A 148 2.21 2.58 -1.52
N ILE A 149 0.91 2.27 -1.55
CA ILE A 149 0.38 1.03 -2.13
C ILE A 149 0.22 1.18 -3.65
N GLU A 150 0.76 0.22 -4.41
CA GLU A 150 0.48 0.05 -5.84
C GLU A 150 -0.80 -0.76 -6.03
N ARG A 151 -0.88 -1.91 -5.35
CA ARG A 151 -2.05 -2.79 -5.34
C ARG A 151 -2.05 -3.67 -4.10
N ILE A 152 -3.20 -4.24 -3.81
CA ILE A 152 -3.36 -5.23 -2.74
C ILE A 152 -3.78 -6.55 -3.39
N GLU A 153 -3.06 -7.61 -3.09
CA GLU A 153 -3.36 -8.97 -3.54
C GLU A 153 -3.89 -9.78 -2.36
N VAL A 154 -5.05 -10.40 -2.53
CA VAL A 154 -5.70 -11.20 -1.48
C VAL A 154 -5.93 -12.62 -1.96
N ILE A 155 -5.38 -13.57 -1.24
CA ILE A 155 -5.68 -14.99 -1.36
C ILE A 155 -6.57 -15.38 -0.17
N ARG A 156 -7.69 -16.01 -0.47
CA ARG A 156 -8.62 -16.53 0.53
C ARG A 156 -8.45 -18.04 0.66
N GLY A 157 -8.32 -18.51 1.89
CA GLY A 157 -8.03 -19.91 2.19
C GLY A 157 -6.57 -20.14 2.54
N GLY A 158 -6.19 -21.37 2.80
CA GLY A 158 -4.89 -21.72 3.37
C GLY A 158 -3.70 -21.33 2.50
N GLY A 159 -2.83 -20.48 3.05
CA GLY A 159 -1.56 -20.07 2.48
C GLY A 159 -0.35 -20.45 3.34
N SER A 160 -0.56 -21.27 4.36
CA SER A 160 0.44 -21.55 5.42
C SER A 160 1.74 -22.15 4.90
N ALA A 161 1.71 -22.92 3.82
CA ALA A 161 2.90 -23.49 3.20
C ALA A 161 3.86 -22.44 2.65
N LEU A 162 3.31 -21.30 2.16
CA LEU A 162 4.10 -20.23 1.56
C LEU A 162 4.41 -19.11 2.54
N PHE A 163 3.46 -18.78 3.44
CA PHE A 163 3.47 -17.54 4.21
C PHE A 163 3.46 -17.73 5.72
N GLY A 164 3.50 -18.99 6.20
CA GLY A 164 3.60 -19.30 7.62
C GLY A 164 2.26 -19.62 8.29
N SER A 165 2.32 -19.97 9.58
CA SER A 165 1.21 -20.51 10.36
C SER A 165 -0.03 -19.63 10.46
N ASN A 166 0.13 -18.30 10.33
CA ASN A 166 -0.98 -17.36 10.46
C ASN A 166 -1.84 -17.28 9.18
N ALA A 167 -1.37 -17.81 8.04
CA ALA A 167 -2.09 -17.79 6.77
C ALA A 167 -3.12 -18.95 6.68
N ILE A 168 -3.99 -19.09 7.67
CA ILE A 168 -5.04 -20.12 7.73
C ILE A 168 -6.29 -19.63 7.00
N ALA A 169 -6.75 -18.42 7.32
CA ALA A 169 -7.91 -17.79 6.68
C ALA A 169 -7.57 -17.26 5.31
N GLY A 170 -6.34 -16.77 5.15
CA GLY A 170 -5.82 -16.21 3.90
C GLY A 170 -4.62 -15.31 4.09
N THR A 171 -4.23 -14.70 2.99
CA THR A 171 -3.07 -13.80 2.93
C THR A 171 -3.48 -12.50 2.24
N ILE A 172 -3.12 -11.38 2.84
CA ILE A 172 -3.25 -10.04 2.27
C ILE A 172 -1.83 -9.54 2.02
N ASN A 173 -1.46 -9.34 0.76
CA ASN A 173 -0.15 -8.86 0.36
C ASN A 173 -0.26 -7.46 -0.22
N VAL A 174 0.35 -6.51 0.44
CA VAL A 174 0.46 -5.12 -0.01
C VAL A 174 1.68 -5.01 -0.90
N ILE A 175 1.46 -4.70 -2.16
CA ILE A 175 2.55 -4.43 -3.11
C ILE A 175 2.80 -2.93 -3.12
N THR A 176 4.03 -2.54 -2.81
CA THR A 176 4.42 -1.14 -2.76
C THR A 176 4.77 -0.61 -4.14
N LYS A 177 4.58 0.70 -4.33
CA LYS A 177 4.90 1.38 -5.59
C LYS A 177 6.38 1.29 -5.93
N ASP A 178 6.67 0.86 -7.14
CA ASP A 178 8.00 1.04 -7.73
C ASP A 178 8.06 2.42 -8.39
N PRO A 179 9.13 3.19 -8.20
CA PRO A 179 9.30 4.47 -8.88
C PRO A 179 9.57 4.24 -10.36
N ILE A 180 8.68 4.77 -11.20
CA ILE A 180 8.75 4.63 -12.67
C ILE A 180 8.89 5.97 -13.40
N LYS A 181 8.78 7.08 -12.69
CA LYS A 181 8.89 8.46 -13.22
C LYS A 181 9.28 9.42 -12.11
N ASN A 182 9.80 10.58 -12.50
CA ASN A 182 10.03 11.68 -11.58
C ASN A 182 8.69 12.34 -11.26
N GLU A 183 8.25 12.24 -10.01
CA GLU A 183 7.01 12.87 -9.57
C GLU A 183 7.06 13.23 -8.09
N ALA A 184 6.23 14.20 -7.72
CA ALA A 184 5.95 14.52 -6.33
C ALA A 184 4.46 14.83 -6.19
N GLN A 185 3.86 14.32 -5.13
CA GLN A 185 2.47 14.54 -4.80
C GLN A 185 2.34 14.84 -3.30
N ALA A 186 1.62 15.89 -2.96
CA ALA A 186 1.23 16.20 -1.60
C ALA A 186 -0.29 16.30 -1.50
N GLY A 187 -0.84 15.90 -0.38
CA GLY A 187 -2.27 15.94 -0.14
C GLY A 187 -2.60 16.26 1.31
N ILE A 188 -3.70 16.96 1.53
CA ILE A 188 -4.29 17.17 2.85
C ILE A 188 -5.77 16.81 2.74
N VAL A 189 -6.22 15.97 3.68
CA VAL A 189 -7.62 15.64 3.84
C VAL A 189 -8.04 16.04 5.25
N SER A 190 -9.15 16.76 5.36
CA SER A 190 -9.74 17.15 6.62
C SER A 190 -11.16 16.60 6.68
N ASN A 191 -11.40 15.77 7.68
CA ASN A 191 -12.71 15.21 7.98
C ASN A 191 -13.22 15.82 9.27
N LEU A 192 -14.53 15.97 9.38
CA LEU A 192 -15.20 16.42 10.59
C LEU A 192 -16.15 15.32 11.07
N ILE A 193 -15.77 14.63 12.14
CA ILE A 193 -16.50 13.50 12.69
C ILE A 193 -17.64 14.06 13.57
N GLY A 194 -18.88 13.65 13.25
CA GLY A 194 -20.07 14.10 13.97
C GLY A 194 -20.25 15.62 13.96
N GLY A 195 -19.61 16.35 13.05
CA GLY A 195 -19.65 17.81 13.01
C GLY A 195 -18.84 18.50 14.11
N LYS A 196 -18.03 17.79 14.90
CA LYS A 196 -17.32 18.30 16.09
C LYS A 196 -15.83 17.99 16.10
N SER A 197 -15.43 16.74 15.84
CA SER A 197 -14.04 16.31 16.02
C SER A 197 -13.30 16.25 14.70
N ALA A 198 -12.13 16.89 14.62
CA ALA A 198 -11.32 16.93 13.42
C ALA A 198 -10.47 15.66 13.26
N ASP A 199 -10.33 15.17 12.03
CA ASP A 199 -9.39 14.15 11.61
C ASP A 199 -8.64 14.67 10.38
N ILE A 200 -7.39 15.08 10.58
CA ILE A 200 -6.56 15.71 9.57
C ILE A 200 -5.48 14.71 9.13
N ILE A 201 -5.41 14.48 7.84
CA ILE A 201 -4.44 13.58 7.22
C ILE A 201 -3.63 14.38 6.22
N SER A 202 -2.32 14.46 6.43
CA SER A 202 -1.37 15.04 5.49
C SER A 202 -0.53 13.93 4.89
N SER A 203 -0.38 13.92 3.58
CA SER A 203 0.38 12.89 2.86
C SER A 203 1.35 13.52 1.86
N PHE A 204 2.48 12.85 1.69
CA PHE A 204 3.47 13.16 0.68
C PHE A 204 3.98 11.86 0.07
N ASN A 205 4.14 11.85 -1.23
CA ASN A 205 4.89 10.81 -1.94
C ASN A 205 5.65 11.45 -3.10
N GLY A 206 6.83 10.92 -3.37
CA GLY A 206 7.65 11.38 -4.46
C GLY A 206 8.58 10.31 -4.95
N SER A 207 9.06 10.44 -6.17
CA SER A 207 10.02 9.55 -6.76
C SER A 207 10.98 10.27 -7.70
N ILE A 208 12.21 9.80 -7.71
CA ILE A 208 13.26 10.24 -8.61
C ILE A 208 13.82 9.00 -9.29
N VAL A 209 13.86 9.01 -10.60
CA VAL A 209 14.30 7.90 -11.43
C VAL A 209 15.33 8.42 -12.42
N SER A 210 16.41 7.67 -12.63
CA SER A 210 17.43 7.99 -13.64
C SER A 210 16.84 7.90 -15.05
N ASP A 211 17.39 8.67 -16.00
CA ASP A 211 16.91 8.73 -17.38
C ASP A 211 16.89 7.35 -18.08
N ASN A 212 17.80 6.47 -17.70
CA ASN A 212 17.85 5.10 -18.21
C ASN A 212 16.98 4.10 -17.43
N TYR A 213 16.20 4.56 -16.45
CA TYR A 213 15.34 3.72 -15.60
C TYR A 213 16.04 2.58 -14.85
N MET A 214 17.36 2.61 -14.75
CA MET A 214 18.14 1.58 -14.07
C MET A 214 18.20 1.82 -12.55
N ARG A 215 17.94 3.03 -12.10
CA ARG A 215 18.02 3.42 -10.68
C ARG A 215 16.87 4.32 -10.33
N GLY A 216 16.37 4.19 -9.12
CA GLY A 216 15.36 5.10 -8.63
C GLY A 216 15.20 5.02 -7.12
N ILE A 217 14.63 6.07 -6.57
CA ILE A 217 14.25 6.16 -5.17
C ILE A 217 12.84 6.75 -5.08
N SER A 218 12.02 6.19 -4.23
CA SER A 218 10.73 6.75 -3.85
C SER A 218 10.67 7.03 -2.37
N PHE A 219 9.88 8.03 -2.01
CA PHE A 219 9.62 8.42 -0.63
C PHE A 219 8.12 8.49 -0.42
N HIS A 220 7.67 8.12 0.76
CA HIS A 220 6.32 8.38 1.20
C HIS A 220 6.34 8.89 2.64
N ALA A 221 5.37 9.72 2.97
CA ALA A 221 5.10 10.15 4.33
C ALA A 221 3.59 10.33 4.51
N LEU A 222 3.10 10.05 5.70
CA LEU A 222 1.73 10.30 6.11
C LEU A 222 1.74 10.73 7.58
N ASN A 223 1.07 11.84 7.86
CA ASN A 223 0.78 12.27 9.22
C ASN A 223 -0.74 12.34 9.38
N ARG A 224 -1.27 11.65 10.36
CA ARG A 224 -2.67 11.70 10.74
C ARG A 224 -2.82 12.18 12.17
N ASN A 225 -3.66 13.18 12.36
CA ASN A 225 -4.02 13.70 13.65
C ASN A 225 -5.55 13.71 13.77
N ARG A 226 -6.08 12.79 14.56
CA ARG A 226 -7.51 12.63 14.81
C ARG A 226 -7.82 12.96 16.25
N GLN A 227 -8.76 13.87 16.46
CA GLN A 227 -9.34 14.11 17.76
C GLN A 227 -10.25 12.95 18.17
N SER A 228 -10.37 12.73 19.45
CA SER A 228 -11.37 11.80 19.99
C SER A 228 -12.79 12.27 19.71
N TYR A 229 -13.71 11.35 19.63
CA TYR A 229 -15.13 11.66 19.47
C TYR A 229 -15.95 10.82 20.42
N ASP A 230 -16.77 11.51 21.22
CA ASP A 230 -17.83 10.98 22.07
C ASP A 230 -19.17 11.26 21.35
N ALA A 231 -19.84 10.19 20.91
CA ALA A 231 -21.03 10.28 20.09
C ALA A 231 -22.31 10.46 20.91
N ASN A 232 -22.35 9.91 22.12
CA ASN A 232 -23.54 9.85 22.96
C ASN A 232 -23.54 10.86 24.13
N GLY A 233 -22.36 11.48 24.42
CA GLY A 233 -22.21 12.49 25.44
C GLY A 233 -22.06 11.95 26.87
N ASP A 234 -21.51 10.73 26.99
CA ASP A 234 -21.28 10.07 28.29
C ASP A 234 -19.84 10.23 28.81
N ASP A 235 -19.05 11.09 28.16
CA ASP A 235 -17.64 11.35 28.41
C ASP A 235 -16.69 10.20 28.01
N PHE A 236 -17.19 9.09 27.46
CA PHE A 236 -16.37 8.02 26.91
C PHE A 236 -16.29 8.12 25.38
N THR A 237 -15.15 7.77 24.84
CA THR A 237 -14.91 7.91 23.41
C THR A 237 -15.35 6.66 22.63
N GLU A 238 -16.20 6.84 21.61
CA GLU A 238 -16.44 5.81 20.57
C GLU A 238 -15.34 5.83 19.52
N ILE A 239 -14.68 6.98 19.32
CA ILE A 239 -13.53 7.08 18.42
C ILE A 239 -12.35 7.65 19.21
N THR A 240 -11.27 6.90 19.24
CA THR A 240 -10.05 7.24 19.97
C THR A 240 -9.33 8.44 19.36
N ARG A 241 -8.64 9.22 20.19
CA ARG A 241 -7.59 10.13 19.71
C ARG A 241 -6.49 9.31 19.06
N LEU A 242 -5.98 9.78 17.94
CA LEU A 242 -4.92 9.13 17.19
C LEU A 242 -3.93 10.18 16.68
N GLN A 243 -2.66 9.97 16.96
CA GLN A 243 -1.54 10.63 16.31
C GLN A 243 -0.68 9.56 15.64
N ASN A 244 -0.50 9.66 14.35
CA ASN A 244 0.24 8.67 13.59
C ASN A 244 1.16 9.37 12.59
N LEU A 245 2.43 9.00 12.59
CA LEU A 245 3.42 9.43 11.62
C LEU A 245 4.04 8.22 10.96
N ASN A 246 3.89 8.12 9.65
CA ASN A 246 4.55 7.11 8.84
C ASN A 246 5.47 7.78 7.84
N ALA A 247 6.65 7.22 7.64
CA ALA A 247 7.55 7.64 6.59
C ALA A 247 8.38 6.45 6.09
N GLY A 248 8.74 6.47 4.82
CA GLY A 248 9.59 5.45 4.27
C GLY A 248 10.23 5.85 2.96
N ALA A 249 11.23 5.06 2.58
CA ALA A 249 11.93 5.19 1.33
C ALA A 249 12.18 3.79 0.73
N LYS A 250 12.05 3.69 -0.58
CA LYS A 250 12.37 2.49 -1.36
C LYS A 250 13.32 2.89 -2.47
N LEU A 251 14.45 2.22 -2.56
CA LEU A 251 15.39 2.39 -3.65
C LEU A 251 15.50 1.10 -4.46
N PHE A 252 15.73 1.24 -5.74
CA PHE A 252 16.11 0.13 -6.59
C PHE A 252 17.30 0.48 -7.46
N ASN A 253 18.08 -0.56 -7.81
CA ASN A 253 19.17 -0.48 -8.76
C ASN A 253 19.20 -1.75 -9.62
N HIS A 254 18.99 -1.60 -10.92
CA HIS A 254 19.22 -2.65 -11.90
C HIS A 254 20.69 -2.61 -12.31
N PHE A 255 21.45 -3.66 -12.01
CA PHE A 255 22.82 -3.82 -12.49
C PHE A 255 22.83 -4.31 -13.95
N THR A 256 21.85 -5.16 -14.27
CA THR A 256 21.55 -5.66 -15.63
C THR A 256 20.05 -5.88 -15.74
N ASP A 257 19.57 -6.30 -16.92
CA ASP A 257 18.15 -6.65 -17.13
C ASP A 257 17.64 -7.78 -16.21
N ARG A 258 18.56 -8.61 -15.68
CA ARG A 258 18.25 -9.76 -14.82
C ARG A 258 18.58 -9.55 -13.35
N HIS A 259 19.39 -8.58 -13.03
CA HIS A 259 19.92 -8.36 -11.68
C HIS A 259 19.37 -7.06 -11.11
N LYS A 260 18.49 -7.13 -10.11
CA LYS A 260 17.90 -5.99 -9.44
C LYS A 260 18.14 -6.07 -7.93
N LEU A 261 18.67 -5.02 -7.35
CA LEU A 261 18.68 -4.80 -5.90
C LEU A 261 17.57 -3.83 -5.54
N THR A 262 16.78 -4.18 -4.56
CA THR A 262 15.78 -3.29 -3.94
C THR A 262 16.09 -3.19 -2.45
N ALA A 263 16.08 -1.99 -1.89
CA ALA A 263 16.18 -1.79 -0.44
C ALA A 263 15.10 -0.83 0.02
N GLU A 264 14.55 -1.09 1.20
CA GLU A 264 13.46 -0.32 1.79
C GLU A 264 13.74 -0.03 3.25
N LEU A 265 13.33 1.15 3.68
CA LEU A 265 13.31 1.57 5.07
C LEU A 265 11.94 2.20 5.36
N ASN A 266 11.29 1.75 6.42
CA ASN A 266 10.00 2.25 6.84
C ASN A 266 10.02 2.53 8.35
N MET A 267 9.36 3.60 8.76
CA MET A 267 9.14 3.95 10.15
C MET A 267 7.67 4.30 10.38
N SER A 268 7.17 3.93 11.54
CA SER A 268 5.84 4.29 12.04
C SER A 268 5.95 4.66 13.51
N ASP A 269 5.33 5.75 13.89
CA ASP A 269 5.19 6.21 15.27
C ASP A 269 3.72 6.55 15.51
N GLU A 270 3.08 5.84 16.44
CA GLU A 270 1.67 5.98 16.75
C GLU A 270 1.44 6.15 18.23
N ASP A 271 0.63 7.15 18.58
CA ASP A 271 0.03 7.35 19.91
C ASP A 271 -1.48 7.34 19.78
N ARG A 272 -2.13 6.42 20.50
CA ARG A 272 -3.57 6.23 20.49
C ARG A 272 -4.09 6.24 21.92
N ARG A 273 -5.16 7.00 22.17
CA ARG A 273 -5.74 7.17 23.49
C ARG A 273 -7.26 7.16 23.41
N GLY A 274 -7.90 6.26 24.14
CA GLY A 274 -9.35 6.17 24.29
C GLY A 274 -9.77 6.04 25.76
N GLY A 275 -11.07 5.99 25.99
CA GLY A 275 -11.69 6.00 27.30
C GLY A 275 -12.21 7.39 27.67
N ASN A 276 -12.11 7.76 28.93
CA ASN A 276 -12.55 9.07 29.41
C ASN A 276 -11.43 9.93 30.01
N LYS A 277 -11.75 11.15 30.42
CA LYS A 277 -10.80 12.09 31.04
C LYS A 277 -9.49 12.21 30.24
N LEU A 278 -9.59 12.39 28.93
CA LEU A 278 -8.45 12.34 27.99
C LEU A 278 -7.37 13.39 28.26
N ASP A 279 -7.70 14.46 28.98
CA ASP A 279 -6.78 15.54 29.40
C ASP A 279 -5.93 15.15 30.61
N LEU A 280 -6.30 14.06 31.29
CA LEU A 280 -5.58 13.56 32.46
C LEU A 280 -4.68 12.37 32.07
N PRO A 281 -3.62 12.10 32.87
CA PRO A 281 -2.86 10.87 32.75
C PRO A 281 -3.76 9.61 32.88
N GLU A 282 -3.40 8.54 32.23
CA GLU A 282 -4.19 7.30 32.10
C GLU A 282 -4.65 6.74 33.46
N HIS A 283 -3.78 6.81 34.49
CA HIS A 283 -4.07 6.26 35.82
C HIS A 283 -5.06 7.11 36.65
N LEU A 284 -5.43 8.32 36.16
CA LEU A 284 -6.44 9.19 36.77
C LEU A 284 -7.79 9.14 36.04
N ALA A 285 -7.87 8.41 34.94
CA ALA A 285 -9.11 8.15 34.24
C ALA A 285 -9.87 6.99 34.89
N ASP A 286 -11.19 6.95 34.70
CA ASP A 286 -11.98 5.80 35.17
C ASP A 286 -11.76 4.59 34.27
N ILE A 287 -11.71 4.82 32.95
CA ILE A 287 -11.28 3.85 31.96
C ILE A 287 -10.35 4.56 30.98
N ALA A 288 -9.18 3.97 30.79
CA ALA A 288 -8.18 4.47 29.89
C ALA A 288 -7.53 3.36 29.10
N GLU A 289 -7.39 3.53 27.82
CA GLU A 289 -6.56 2.70 26.99
C GLU A 289 -5.61 3.58 26.17
N SER A 290 -4.32 3.32 26.34
CA SER A 290 -3.27 4.07 25.67
C SER A 290 -2.33 3.09 25.00
N ILE A 291 -2.13 3.30 23.69
CA ILE A 291 -1.26 2.44 22.87
C ILE A 291 -0.23 3.35 22.22
N ARG A 292 1.04 3.08 22.51
CA ARG A 292 2.17 3.74 21.88
C ARG A 292 2.99 2.71 21.12
N THR A 293 3.09 2.89 19.82
CA THR A 293 3.80 1.97 18.95
C THR A 293 4.85 2.71 18.16
N LYS A 294 6.08 2.22 18.20
CA LYS A 294 7.15 2.70 17.36
C LYS A 294 7.77 1.54 16.62
N VAL A 295 7.73 1.59 15.29
CA VAL A 295 8.25 0.57 14.41
C VAL A 295 9.26 1.18 13.47
N ILE A 296 10.41 0.54 13.35
CA ILE A 296 11.41 0.82 12.32
C ILE A 296 11.71 -0.51 11.66
N GLY A 297 11.50 -0.58 10.38
CA GLY A 297 11.74 -1.78 9.59
C GLY A 297 12.52 -1.48 8.32
N GLY A 298 13.37 -2.41 7.92
CA GLY A 298 14.08 -2.31 6.67
C GLY A 298 14.26 -3.67 6.04
N ASN A 299 14.33 -3.69 4.71
CA ASN A 299 14.61 -4.90 3.96
C ASN A 299 15.52 -4.62 2.77
N ALA A 300 16.19 -5.66 2.31
CA ALA A 300 16.90 -5.67 1.05
C ALA A 300 16.57 -6.96 0.30
N ASN A 301 16.35 -6.85 -0.99
CA ASN A 301 16.07 -7.97 -1.89
C ASN A 301 16.95 -7.89 -3.13
N TYR A 302 17.47 -9.03 -3.52
CA TYR A 302 18.22 -9.19 -4.76
C TYR A 302 17.53 -10.21 -5.65
N ASP A 303 17.05 -9.74 -6.77
CA ASP A 303 16.40 -10.57 -7.80
C ASP A 303 17.43 -10.91 -8.88
N TYR A 304 17.43 -12.18 -9.27
CA TYR A 304 18.35 -12.77 -10.24
C TYR A 304 17.59 -13.50 -11.34
#